data_c232896223b07be43a8b6ddf28a5ddb6
#
_entry.id   c232896223b07be43a8b6ddf28a5ddb6
#
_cell.length_a   1.000
_cell.length_b   1.000
_cell.length_c   1.000
_cell.angle_alpha   90.00
_cell.angle_beta   90.00
_cell.angle_gamma   90.00
#
_symmetry.space_group_name_H-M   'P 1'
#
loop_
_entity.id
_entity.type
_entity.pdbx_description
1 polymer ?
#
loop_
_entity_poly.entity_id
_entity_poly.type
_entity_poly.pdbx_seq_one_letter_code
_entity_poly.pdbx_strand_id
1 'polypeptide(L)'
;MLKHADVWKAIDRLAREYGYSASGLARQSGLDPTTFNKSKRITREGKLRWPSTESVAKVLTATGANLAEFVSYVTDSEGAGIYRNIPLIGFAQAGAQGYFDDAGYPAGGAWDEIPFPGLGDPQAYALEITGDSMEPVFRDGDTVIVSPQANIRRGDRVVAKTKSGEVMVKLLQRQSVHKIELKSLNPDHEDRSLDVEDVEWIARVVWSSH
;
A
#
# COMPACT_ATOMS: atom_id res chain seq x y z
N MET A 1 -15.23 -8.03 4.99
CA MET A 1 -15.72 -9.24 5.69
C MET A 1 -15.51 -10.44 4.79
N LEU A 2 -14.89 -11.53 5.26
CA LEU A 2 -14.60 -12.73 4.46
C LEU A 2 -15.90 -13.39 3.99
N LYS A 3 -16.05 -13.58 2.67
CA LYS A 3 -17.20 -14.23 2.06
C LYS A 3 -16.83 -15.62 1.56
N HIS A 4 -17.80 -16.53 1.58
CA HIS A 4 -17.65 -17.88 1.04
C HIS A 4 -17.12 -17.88 -0.42
N ALA A 5 -17.68 -17.02 -1.26
CA ALA A 5 -17.30 -16.93 -2.66
C ALA A 5 -15.82 -16.51 -2.83
N ASP A 6 -15.30 -15.66 -1.96
CA ASP A 6 -13.93 -15.15 -2.07
C ASP A 6 -12.91 -16.26 -1.80
N VAL A 7 -13.17 -17.12 -0.80
CA VAL A 7 -12.29 -18.27 -0.52
C VAL A 7 -12.28 -19.27 -1.66
N TRP A 8 -13.43 -19.53 -2.30
CA TRP A 8 -13.47 -20.42 -3.45
C TRP A 8 -12.81 -19.82 -4.69
N LYS A 9 -12.95 -18.50 -4.90
CA LYS A 9 -12.20 -17.80 -5.96
C LYS A 9 -10.69 -17.90 -5.74
N ALA A 10 -10.24 -17.76 -4.50
CA ALA A 10 -8.82 -17.90 -4.17
C ALA A 10 -8.27 -19.27 -4.50
N ILE A 11 -9.01 -20.35 -4.20
CA ILE A 11 -8.62 -21.72 -4.57
C ILE A 11 -8.59 -21.89 -6.12
N ASP A 12 -9.58 -21.31 -6.82
CA ASP A 12 -9.63 -21.37 -8.28
C ASP A 12 -8.49 -20.58 -8.93
N ARG A 13 -8.12 -19.45 -8.32
CA ARG A 13 -7.00 -18.62 -8.78
C ARG A 13 -5.67 -19.33 -8.52
N LEU A 14 -5.46 -19.84 -7.32
CA LEU A 14 -4.27 -20.60 -6.97
C LEU A 14 -4.07 -21.79 -7.95
N ALA A 15 -5.15 -22.55 -8.24
CA ALA A 15 -5.07 -23.63 -9.22
C ALA A 15 -4.56 -23.13 -10.58
N ARG A 16 -5.10 -22.02 -11.07
CA ARG A 16 -4.74 -21.44 -12.37
C ARG A 16 -3.30 -20.94 -12.42
N GLU A 17 -2.85 -20.20 -11.38
CA GLU A 17 -1.49 -19.66 -11.31
C GLU A 17 -0.43 -20.78 -11.30
N TYR A 18 -0.76 -21.93 -10.69
CA TYR A 18 0.12 -23.10 -10.65
C TYR A 18 -0.15 -24.13 -11.76
N GLY A 19 -0.95 -23.76 -12.78
CA GLY A 19 -1.19 -24.59 -13.96
C GLY A 19 -2.09 -25.79 -13.74
N TYR A 20 -2.91 -25.81 -12.69
CA TYR A 20 -3.82 -26.92 -12.38
C TYR A 20 -5.27 -26.59 -12.73
N SER A 21 -6.01 -27.63 -13.12
CA SER A 21 -7.47 -27.61 -13.01
C SER A 21 -7.91 -27.84 -11.55
N ALA A 22 -9.15 -27.54 -11.19
CA ALA A 22 -9.67 -27.78 -9.84
C ALA A 22 -9.49 -29.24 -9.38
N SER A 23 -9.75 -30.20 -10.27
CA SER A 23 -9.55 -31.63 -10.00
C SER A 23 -8.07 -32.03 -10.00
N GLY A 24 -7.24 -31.36 -10.80
CA GLY A 24 -5.79 -31.54 -10.81
C GLY A 24 -5.17 -31.10 -9.51
N LEU A 25 -5.54 -29.90 -9.02
CA LEU A 25 -5.09 -29.38 -7.73
C LEU A 25 -5.51 -30.30 -6.58
N ALA A 26 -6.77 -30.81 -6.58
CA ALA A 26 -7.22 -31.74 -5.55
C ALA A 26 -6.34 -33.01 -5.51
N ARG A 27 -6.08 -33.62 -6.66
CA ARG A 27 -5.19 -34.82 -6.77
C ARG A 27 -3.78 -34.52 -6.29
N GLN A 28 -3.19 -33.39 -6.75
CA GLN A 28 -1.84 -32.99 -6.34
C GLN A 28 -1.74 -32.79 -4.83
N SER A 29 -2.84 -32.34 -4.21
CA SER A 29 -2.94 -32.11 -2.76
C SER A 29 -3.31 -33.37 -1.96
N GLY A 30 -3.39 -34.55 -2.59
CA GLY A 30 -3.80 -35.78 -1.91
C GLY A 30 -5.25 -35.78 -1.45
N LEU A 31 -6.14 -35.05 -2.15
CA LEU A 31 -7.56 -34.97 -1.89
C LEU A 31 -8.38 -35.67 -2.98
N ASP A 32 -9.64 -35.99 -2.66
CA ASP A 32 -10.57 -36.50 -3.68
C ASP A 32 -10.66 -35.50 -4.86
N PRO A 33 -10.56 -35.97 -6.12
CA PRO A 33 -10.56 -35.10 -7.30
C PRO A 33 -11.77 -34.17 -7.42
N THR A 34 -12.87 -34.50 -6.76
CA THR A 34 -14.10 -33.70 -6.79
C THR A 34 -14.18 -32.63 -5.70
N THR A 35 -13.21 -32.62 -4.77
CA THR A 35 -13.24 -31.73 -3.57
C THR A 35 -13.46 -30.28 -3.92
N PHE A 36 -12.82 -29.78 -4.98
CA PHE A 36 -12.89 -28.37 -5.36
C PHE A 36 -13.88 -28.07 -6.49
N ASN A 37 -14.65 -29.05 -6.94
CA ASN A 37 -15.64 -28.85 -7.99
C ASN A 37 -16.73 -27.87 -7.54
N LYS A 38 -17.22 -27.05 -8.47
CA LYS A 38 -18.27 -26.06 -8.20
C LYS A 38 -19.53 -26.69 -7.60
N SER A 39 -19.89 -27.90 -8.04
CA SER A 39 -21.05 -28.65 -7.52
C SER A 39 -20.92 -29.08 -6.06
N LYS A 40 -19.72 -29.04 -5.47
CA LYS A 40 -19.48 -29.40 -4.07
C LYS A 40 -19.43 -28.19 -3.13
N ARG A 41 -19.52 -26.97 -3.65
CA ARG A 41 -19.44 -25.73 -2.85
C ARG A 41 -20.75 -25.35 -2.17
N ILE A 42 -21.85 -25.98 -2.59
CA ILE A 42 -23.17 -25.83 -2.01
C ILE A 42 -23.75 -27.23 -1.82
N THR A 43 -24.38 -27.49 -0.66
CA THR A 43 -25.05 -28.76 -0.42
C THR A 43 -26.34 -28.84 -1.23
N ARG A 44 -26.94 -30.04 -1.33
CA ARG A 44 -28.25 -30.24 -1.99
C ARG A 44 -29.38 -29.43 -1.33
N GLU A 45 -29.20 -29.08 -0.05
CA GLU A 45 -30.15 -28.28 0.75
C GLU A 45 -29.86 -26.77 0.63
N GLY A 46 -28.95 -26.34 -0.24
CA GLY A 46 -28.61 -24.92 -0.45
C GLY A 46 -27.65 -24.32 0.58
N LYS A 47 -27.07 -25.12 1.51
CA LYS A 47 -26.12 -24.62 2.51
C LYS A 47 -24.73 -24.42 1.88
N LEU A 48 -24.07 -23.33 2.23
CA LEU A 48 -22.71 -23.00 1.81
C LEU A 48 -21.71 -23.98 2.44
N ARG A 49 -20.94 -24.66 1.61
CA ARG A 49 -19.88 -25.57 2.05
C ARG A 49 -18.52 -24.86 1.91
N TRP A 50 -17.91 -24.59 3.03
CA TRP A 50 -16.57 -24.02 3.07
C TRP A 50 -15.51 -25.09 2.88
N PRO A 51 -14.36 -24.75 2.26
CA PRO A 51 -13.22 -25.64 2.29
C PRO A 51 -12.73 -25.79 3.73
N SER A 52 -12.31 -26.98 4.11
CA SER A 52 -11.70 -27.19 5.43
C SER A 52 -10.30 -26.54 5.48
N THR A 53 -9.87 -26.14 6.67
CA THR A 53 -8.49 -25.65 6.89
C THR A 53 -7.45 -26.69 6.49
N GLU A 54 -7.75 -27.96 6.69
CA GLU A 54 -6.92 -29.08 6.23
C GLU A 54 -6.77 -29.09 4.72
N SER A 55 -7.89 -28.89 3.97
CA SER A 55 -7.85 -28.83 2.52
C SER A 55 -7.01 -27.66 2.02
N VAL A 56 -7.12 -26.50 2.67
CA VAL A 56 -6.31 -25.33 2.35
C VAL A 56 -4.82 -25.62 2.64
N ALA A 57 -4.50 -26.15 3.81
CA ALA A 57 -3.12 -26.50 4.17
C ALA A 57 -2.48 -27.48 3.16
N LYS A 58 -3.20 -28.54 2.76
CA LYS A 58 -2.73 -29.50 1.76
C LYS A 58 -2.48 -28.85 0.39
N VAL A 59 -3.34 -27.91 -0.02
CA VAL A 59 -3.17 -27.16 -1.27
C VAL A 59 -1.91 -26.31 -1.23
N LEU A 60 -1.71 -25.56 -0.15
CA LEU A 60 -0.52 -24.71 0.03
C LEU A 60 0.77 -25.56 0.02
N THR A 61 0.77 -26.68 0.73
CA THR A 61 1.90 -27.61 0.70
C THR A 61 2.18 -28.16 -0.69
N ALA A 62 1.14 -28.55 -1.42
CA ALA A 62 1.28 -29.16 -2.75
C ALA A 62 1.73 -28.17 -3.84
N THR A 63 1.40 -26.90 -3.69
CA THR A 63 1.77 -25.83 -4.63
C THR A 63 3.06 -25.11 -4.23
N GLY A 64 3.49 -25.19 -2.96
CA GLY A 64 4.58 -24.37 -2.42
C GLY A 64 4.17 -22.93 -2.12
N ALA A 65 2.89 -22.58 -2.30
CA ALA A 65 2.36 -21.27 -1.99
C ALA A 65 2.33 -21.04 -0.47
N ASN A 66 2.57 -19.82 -0.04
CA ASN A 66 2.43 -19.46 1.36
C ASN A 66 1.01 -18.95 1.68
N LEU A 67 0.68 -18.91 2.98
CA LEU A 67 -0.65 -18.47 3.42
C LEU A 67 -0.96 -17.02 3.01
N ALA A 68 0.05 -16.18 2.95
CA ALA A 68 -0.08 -14.79 2.59
C ALA A 68 -0.50 -14.61 1.12
N GLU A 69 0.10 -15.38 0.23
CA GLU A 69 -0.29 -15.45 -1.18
C GLU A 69 -1.74 -15.91 -1.32
N PHE A 70 -2.14 -16.93 -0.59
CA PHE A 70 -3.53 -17.39 -0.59
C PHE A 70 -4.51 -16.30 -0.11
N VAL A 71 -4.17 -15.59 0.96
CA VAL A 71 -4.97 -14.49 1.50
C VAL A 71 -5.09 -13.36 0.47
N SER A 72 -4.03 -13.07 -0.28
CA SER A 72 -4.08 -12.06 -1.36
C SER A 72 -5.12 -12.42 -2.43
N TYR A 73 -5.26 -13.71 -2.75
CA TYR A 73 -6.28 -14.18 -3.68
C TYR A 73 -7.70 -14.11 -3.10
N VAL A 74 -7.86 -14.25 -1.78
CA VAL A 74 -9.15 -14.12 -1.10
C VAL A 74 -9.67 -12.69 -1.13
N THR A 75 -8.79 -11.72 -0.99
CA THR A 75 -9.15 -10.29 -0.93
C THR A 75 -9.42 -9.69 -2.32
N ASP A 76 -9.27 -10.46 -3.39
CA ASP A 76 -9.44 -10.05 -4.79
C ASP A 76 -8.56 -8.84 -5.16
N SER A 77 -7.55 -8.59 -4.36
CA SER A 77 -6.57 -7.55 -4.60
C SER A 77 -5.58 -8.09 -5.63
N GLU A 78 -5.79 -7.76 -6.89
CA GLU A 78 -4.73 -7.84 -7.89
C GLU A 78 -3.57 -7.00 -7.37
N GLY A 79 -2.53 -7.66 -6.90
CA GLY A 79 -1.35 -7.02 -6.34
C GLY A 79 -1.30 -6.87 -4.82
N ALA A 80 -2.26 -7.40 -4.03
CA ALA A 80 -2.08 -7.51 -2.58
C ALA A 80 -1.30 -8.78 -2.22
N GLY A 81 -0.08 -8.88 -2.68
CA GLY A 81 0.95 -9.49 -1.87
C GLY A 81 0.98 -8.76 -0.51
N ILE A 82 1.40 -9.42 0.57
CA ILE A 82 1.63 -8.74 1.86
C ILE A 82 2.55 -7.53 1.64
N TYR A 83 3.37 -7.58 0.62
CA TYR A 83 4.23 -6.50 0.16
C TYR A 83 3.91 -6.16 -1.30
N ARG A 84 3.83 -4.89 -1.61
CA ARG A 84 3.86 -4.37 -2.98
C ARG A 84 5.08 -3.48 -3.13
N ASN A 85 5.64 -3.44 -4.31
CA ASN A 85 6.65 -2.46 -4.61
C ASN A 85 6.01 -1.08 -4.74
N ILE A 86 6.57 -0.11 -4.03
CA ILE A 86 6.20 1.30 -4.11
C ILE A 86 7.40 2.10 -4.61
N PRO A 87 7.19 3.14 -5.42
CA PRO A 87 8.28 3.97 -5.92
C PRO A 87 9.01 4.67 -4.76
N LEU A 88 10.34 4.65 -4.81
CA LEU A 88 11.21 5.41 -3.91
C LEU A 88 11.72 6.65 -4.63
N ILE A 89 11.45 7.80 -4.05
CA ILE A 89 11.75 9.10 -4.64
C ILE A 89 12.78 9.81 -3.75
N GLY A 90 13.88 10.23 -4.32
CA GLY A 90 14.84 11.08 -3.63
C GLY A 90 14.27 12.49 -3.41
N PHE A 91 14.59 13.12 -2.29
CA PHE A 91 14.07 14.44 -1.93
C PHE A 91 14.39 15.52 -2.99
N ALA A 92 15.59 15.51 -3.54
CA ALA A 92 15.98 16.42 -4.62
C ALA A 92 15.15 16.25 -5.89
N GLN A 93 14.73 15.03 -6.20
CA GLN A 93 13.86 14.73 -7.34
C GLN A 93 12.42 15.19 -7.08
N ALA A 94 11.96 15.13 -5.83
CA ALA A 94 10.61 15.58 -5.45
C ALA A 94 10.40 17.09 -5.71
N GLY A 95 11.45 17.90 -5.64
CA GLY A 95 11.40 19.33 -5.97
C GLY A 95 11.38 19.64 -7.47
N ALA A 96 11.85 18.71 -8.33
CA ALA A 96 11.92 18.95 -9.75
C ALA A 96 10.54 18.89 -10.42
N GLN A 97 10.38 19.64 -11.51
CA GLN A 97 9.13 19.64 -12.28
C GLN A 97 8.95 18.31 -13.04
N GLY A 98 7.70 17.84 -13.12
CA GLY A 98 7.32 16.65 -13.90
C GLY A 98 7.48 15.31 -13.18
N TYR A 99 7.93 15.30 -11.92
CA TYR A 99 8.01 14.08 -11.12
C TYR A 99 6.76 13.78 -10.30
N PHE A 100 5.88 14.77 -10.15
CA PHE A 100 4.57 14.62 -9.51
C PHE A 100 3.51 15.30 -10.36
N ASP A 101 2.31 14.76 -10.33
CA ASP A 101 1.13 15.44 -10.86
C ASP A 101 0.58 16.47 -9.86
N ASP A 102 -0.45 17.22 -10.28
CA ASP A 102 -1.08 18.28 -9.47
C ASP A 102 -1.74 17.75 -8.18
N ALA A 103 -1.94 16.45 -8.06
CA ALA A 103 -2.51 15.80 -6.88
C ALA A 103 -1.45 15.17 -5.96
N GLY A 104 -0.15 15.33 -6.29
CA GLY A 104 0.97 14.82 -5.51
C GLY A 104 1.26 13.33 -5.71
N TYR A 105 0.82 12.75 -6.83
CA TYR A 105 1.16 11.39 -7.21
C TYR A 105 2.43 11.37 -8.07
N PRO A 106 3.31 10.35 -7.86
CA PRO A 106 4.48 10.18 -8.70
C PRO A 106 4.10 10.03 -10.17
N ALA A 107 4.61 10.93 -11.02
CA ALA A 107 4.44 10.91 -12.47
C ALA A 107 5.79 10.58 -13.11
N GLY A 108 5.84 9.55 -13.98
CA GLY A 108 7.08 9.11 -14.62
C GLY A 108 7.42 7.65 -14.33
N GLY A 109 8.44 7.07 -14.96
CA GLY A 109 8.58 5.64 -15.05
C GLY A 109 9.95 5.03 -14.72
N ALA A 110 10.85 5.71 -14.03
CA ALA A 110 12.17 5.16 -13.69
C ALA A 110 12.52 5.43 -12.23
N TRP A 111 11.67 4.89 -11.33
CA TRP A 111 11.91 4.97 -9.91
C TRP A 111 12.58 3.70 -9.41
N ASP A 112 13.45 3.82 -8.42
CA ASP A 112 13.78 2.71 -7.56
C ASP A 112 12.50 2.28 -6.82
N GLU A 113 12.39 0.99 -6.50
CA GLU A 113 11.21 0.46 -5.83
C GLU A 113 11.61 -0.23 -4.53
N ILE A 114 10.81 -0.04 -3.51
CA ILE A 114 10.97 -0.76 -2.24
C ILE A 114 9.73 -1.60 -1.94
N PRO A 115 9.90 -2.83 -1.40
CA PRO A 115 8.78 -3.63 -0.96
C PRO A 115 8.19 -3.04 0.32
N PHE A 116 6.91 -2.71 0.30
CA PHE A 116 6.20 -2.19 1.45
C PHE A 116 4.85 -2.91 1.66
N PRO A 117 4.41 -3.15 2.91
CA PRO A 117 3.10 -3.74 3.17
C PRO A 117 1.99 -2.96 2.47
N GLY A 118 1.02 -3.69 1.89
CA GLY A 118 -0.06 -3.07 1.15
C GLY A 118 -0.82 -2.05 1.98
N LEU A 119 -0.74 -0.79 1.59
CA LEU A 119 -1.56 0.31 2.11
C LEU A 119 -2.88 0.35 1.34
N GLY A 120 -3.91 0.95 1.94
CA GLY A 120 -5.18 1.19 1.26
C GLY A 120 -5.09 2.17 0.09
N ASP A 121 -3.97 2.89 -0.05
CA ASP A 121 -3.70 3.81 -1.15
C ASP A 121 -2.80 3.12 -2.21
N PRO A 122 -3.32 2.84 -3.40
CA PRO A 122 -2.54 2.22 -4.47
C PRO A 122 -1.44 3.13 -5.05
N GLN A 123 -1.48 4.41 -4.76
CA GLN A 123 -0.53 5.42 -5.27
C GLN A 123 0.41 5.95 -4.17
N ALA A 124 0.45 5.29 -3.01
CA ALA A 124 1.43 5.60 -1.99
C ALA A 124 2.87 5.40 -2.52
N TYR A 125 3.77 6.26 -2.07
CA TYR A 125 5.18 6.22 -2.43
C TYR A 125 6.09 6.42 -1.24
N ALA A 126 7.35 6.05 -1.39
CA ALA A 126 8.40 6.31 -0.42
C ALA A 126 9.17 7.57 -0.82
N LEU A 127 9.51 8.38 0.17
CA LEU A 127 10.33 9.58 0.02
C LEU A 127 11.51 9.49 0.98
N GLU A 128 12.72 9.68 0.48
CA GLU A 128 13.92 9.79 1.30
C GLU A 128 14.04 11.20 1.89
N ILE A 129 14.21 11.32 3.20
CA ILE A 129 14.37 12.58 3.90
C ILE A 129 15.77 13.14 3.68
N THR A 130 15.86 14.44 3.44
CA THR A 130 17.13 15.17 3.41
C THR A 130 17.05 16.35 4.36
N GLY A 131 18.10 16.51 5.17
CA GLY A 131 18.21 17.58 6.16
C GLY A 131 17.63 17.18 7.53
N ASP A 132 17.72 18.11 8.46
CA ASP A 132 17.54 17.91 9.90
C ASP A 132 16.33 18.66 10.49
N SER A 133 15.53 19.33 9.67
CA SER A 133 14.42 20.18 10.15
C SER A 133 13.33 19.42 10.91
N MET A 134 13.30 18.10 10.80
CA MET A 134 12.33 17.24 11.49
C MET A 134 12.97 16.36 12.56
N GLU A 135 14.24 16.62 12.91
CA GLU A 135 14.87 15.97 14.06
C GLU A 135 14.18 16.34 15.39
N PRO A 136 14.17 15.40 16.35
CA PRO A 136 14.76 14.04 16.32
C PRO A 136 13.85 12.98 15.71
N VAL A 137 12.71 13.35 15.15
CA VAL A 137 11.67 12.40 14.66
C VAL A 137 12.02 11.81 13.31
N PHE A 138 12.54 12.62 12.39
CA PHE A 138 13.10 12.17 11.13
C PHE A 138 14.51 12.69 11.00
N ARG A 139 15.42 11.86 10.55
CA ARG A 139 16.82 12.16 10.30
C ARG A 139 17.13 12.15 8.82
N ASP A 140 18.24 12.75 8.46
CA ASP A 140 18.77 12.64 7.10
C ASP A 140 18.96 11.17 6.71
N GLY A 141 18.48 10.77 5.53
CA GLY A 141 18.47 9.39 5.05
C GLY A 141 17.31 8.50 5.51
N ASP A 142 16.46 8.96 6.44
CA ASP A 142 15.23 8.23 6.79
C ASP A 142 14.28 8.15 5.59
N THR A 143 13.53 7.06 5.52
CA THR A 143 12.48 6.89 4.50
C THR A 143 11.11 7.09 5.12
N VAL A 144 10.27 7.91 4.51
CA VAL A 144 8.87 8.08 4.87
C VAL A 144 7.97 7.55 3.77
N ILE A 145 6.83 6.98 4.16
CA ILE A 145 5.79 6.58 3.22
C ILE A 145 4.70 7.64 3.21
N VAL A 146 4.41 8.11 2.03
CA VAL A 146 3.47 9.20 1.76
C VAL A 146 2.24 8.65 1.05
N SER A 147 1.06 9.04 1.53
CA SER A 147 -0.21 8.70 0.92
C SER A 147 -0.97 9.97 0.53
N PRO A 148 -1.05 10.30 -0.77
CA PRO A 148 -1.82 11.45 -1.24
C PRO A 148 -3.33 11.34 -0.94
N GLN A 149 -3.89 10.13 -0.89
CA GLN A 149 -5.31 9.91 -0.61
C GLN A 149 -5.67 9.97 0.88
N ALA A 150 -4.69 9.92 1.77
CA ALA A 150 -4.96 9.93 3.19
C ALA A 150 -5.50 11.28 3.66
N ASN A 151 -6.58 11.26 4.44
CA ASN A 151 -7.09 12.48 5.05
C ASN A 151 -6.05 13.12 5.97
N ILE A 152 -5.80 14.40 5.77
CA ILE A 152 -4.84 15.19 6.55
C ILE A 152 -5.56 15.85 7.71
N ARG A 153 -4.94 15.80 8.90
CA ARG A 153 -5.46 16.39 10.13
C ARG A 153 -4.38 17.22 10.81
N ARG A 154 -4.78 18.16 11.64
CA ARG A 154 -3.86 18.88 12.54
C ARG A 154 -3.03 17.89 13.37
N GLY A 155 -1.74 18.09 13.42
CA GLY A 155 -0.77 17.22 14.09
C GLY A 155 -0.22 16.09 13.23
N ASP A 156 -0.71 15.92 12.01
CA ASP A 156 -0.12 14.97 11.06
C ASP A 156 1.21 15.51 10.52
N ARG A 157 2.13 14.61 10.24
CA ARG A 157 3.32 14.90 9.45
C ARG A 157 2.93 14.85 7.99
N VAL A 158 3.35 15.86 7.25
CA VAL A 158 2.96 16.05 5.86
C VAL A 158 4.16 16.37 5.00
N VAL A 159 4.09 15.97 3.76
CA VAL A 159 4.94 16.48 2.69
C VAL A 159 4.15 17.57 1.98
N ALA A 160 4.73 18.73 1.81
CA ALA A 160 4.14 19.84 1.07
C ALA A 160 5.09 20.25 -0.07
N LYS A 161 4.53 20.51 -1.25
CA LYS A 161 5.22 21.08 -2.39
C LYS A 161 4.61 22.43 -2.73
N THR A 162 5.47 23.42 -2.89
CA THR A 162 5.06 24.75 -3.34
C THR A 162 5.10 24.84 -4.86
N LYS A 163 4.36 25.79 -5.43
CA LYS A 163 4.40 26.11 -6.88
C LYS A 163 5.79 26.58 -7.34
N SER A 164 6.62 27.07 -6.42
CA SER A 164 8.02 27.40 -6.70
C SER A 164 8.94 26.17 -6.79
N GLY A 165 8.41 24.96 -6.51
CA GLY A 165 9.15 23.71 -6.56
C GLY A 165 9.81 23.31 -5.23
N GLU A 166 9.65 24.07 -4.14
CA GLU A 166 10.18 23.72 -2.84
C GLU A 166 9.36 22.56 -2.27
N VAL A 167 10.04 21.47 -1.88
CA VAL A 167 9.44 20.34 -1.17
C VAL A 167 9.90 20.37 0.28
N MET A 168 9.01 20.10 1.20
CA MET A 168 9.30 20.08 2.62
C MET A 168 8.49 19.03 3.36
N VAL A 169 9.10 18.44 4.39
CA VAL A 169 8.40 17.59 5.38
C VAL A 169 8.27 18.38 6.67
N LYS A 170 7.05 18.52 7.17
CA LYS A 170 6.74 19.32 8.35
C LYS A 170 5.58 18.71 9.15
N LEU A 171 5.37 19.23 10.37
CA LEU A 171 4.16 18.96 11.15
C LEU A 171 3.08 19.98 10.76
N LEU A 172 1.90 19.51 10.37
CA LEU A 172 0.75 20.41 10.11
C LEU A 172 0.22 20.96 11.44
N GLN A 173 0.47 22.22 11.68
CA GLN A 173 -0.01 22.91 12.88
C GLN A 173 -1.45 23.40 12.69
N ARG A 174 -1.76 24.00 11.54
CA ARG A 174 -3.07 24.51 11.21
C ARG A 174 -3.26 24.58 9.69
N GLN A 175 -4.48 24.33 9.25
CA GLN A 175 -4.91 24.60 7.88
C GLN A 175 -6.21 25.39 7.90
N SER A 176 -6.23 26.47 7.16
CA SER A 176 -7.40 27.34 6.95
C SER A 176 -7.69 27.44 5.47
N VAL A 177 -8.73 28.21 5.11
CA VAL A 177 -9.07 28.46 3.69
C VAL A 177 -7.96 29.27 2.97
N HIS A 178 -7.18 30.05 3.71
CA HIS A 178 -6.18 30.93 3.11
C HIS A 178 -4.73 30.51 3.42
N LYS A 179 -4.48 29.84 4.55
CA LYS A 179 -3.12 29.56 5.03
C LYS A 179 -2.94 28.17 5.54
N ILE A 180 -1.74 27.63 5.32
CA ILE A 180 -1.22 26.39 5.86
C ILE A 180 -0.03 26.72 6.75
N GLU A 181 -0.14 26.41 8.06
CA GLU A 181 0.91 26.62 9.03
C GLU A 181 1.61 25.29 9.29
N LEU A 182 2.89 25.24 8.97
CA LEU A 182 3.75 24.07 9.03
C LEU A 182 4.87 24.30 10.04
N LYS A 183 5.01 23.37 10.99
CA LYS A 183 5.99 23.45 12.06
C LYS A 183 7.18 22.55 11.80
N SER A 184 8.39 23.09 12.00
CA SER A 184 9.62 22.30 12.12
C SER A 184 9.65 21.64 13.50
N LEU A 185 10.15 20.41 13.61
CA LEU A 185 10.32 19.76 14.91
C LEU A 185 11.67 20.12 15.52
N ASN A 186 12.67 20.35 14.70
CA ASN A 186 13.94 20.91 15.14
C ASN A 186 13.80 22.43 15.38
N PRO A 187 14.05 22.92 16.61
CA PRO A 187 13.90 24.32 16.96
C PRO A 187 14.89 25.26 16.25
N ASP A 188 15.95 24.72 15.66
CA ASP A 188 16.93 25.52 14.90
C ASP A 188 16.39 25.91 13.50
N HIS A 189 15.23 25.36 13.11
CA HIS A 189 14.55 25.67 11.86
C HIS A 189 13.25 26.42 12.10
N GLU A 190 13.02 27.45 11.30
CA GLU A 190 11.81 28.26 11.37
C GLU A 190 10.56 27.49 10.94
N ASP A 191 9.45 27.81 11.58
CA ASP A 191 8.12 27.38 11.13
C ASP A 191 7.75 28.07 9.80
N ARG A 192 6.92 27.45 8.98
CA ARG A 192 6.53 27.98 7.68
C ARG A 192 5.04 28.28 7.66
N SER A 193 4.70 29.47 7.22
CA SER A 193 3.32 29.86 6.93
C SER A 193 3.20 30.12 5.43
N LEU A 194 2.43 29.27 4.74
CA LEU A 194 2.25 29.32 3.30
C LEU A 194 0.82 29.78 2.99
N ASP A 195 0.65 30.62 1.98
CA ASP A 195 -0.67 30.83 1.42
C ASP A 195 -1.11 29.59 0.64
N VAL A 196 -2.39 29.23 0.74
CA VAL A 196 -2.92 28.02 0.06
C VAL A 196 -2.69 28.10 -1.46
N GLU A 197 -2.72 29.32 -2.00
CA GLU A 197 -2.49 29.59 -3.43
C GLU A 197 -1.04 29.25 -3.87
N ASP A 198 -0.07 29.27 -2.97
CA ASP A 198 1.32 28.96 -3.25
C ASP A 198 1.67 27.47 -3.09
N VAL A 199 0.76 26.69 -2.54
CA VAL A 199 0.94 25.24 -2.37
C VAL A 199 0.40 24.54 -3.62
N GLU A 200 1.25 23.69 -4.21
CA GLU A 200 0.88 22.84 -5.34
C GLU A 200 0.09 21.63 -4.85
N TRP A 201 0.64 20.93 -3.86
CA TRP A 201 -0.04 19.84 -3.17
C TRP A 201 0.51 19.63 -1.74
N ILE A 202 -0.27 18.92 -0.95
CA ILE A 202 0.09 18.46 0.40
C ILE A 202 -0.39 17.03 0.58
N ALA A 203 0.46 16.15 1.13
CA ALA A 203 0.17 14.74 1.32
C ALA A 203 0.60 14.25 2.70
N ARG A 204 -0.09 13.25 3.23
CA ARG A 204 0.17 12.76 4.58
C ARG A 204 1.28 11.72 4.60
N VAL A 205 2.20 11.85 5.57
CA VAL A 205 3.13 10.80 5.96
C VAL A 205 2.37 9.77 6.82
N VAL A 206 2.34 8.52 6.37
CA VAL A 206 1.60 7.43 7.02
C VAL A 206 2.50 6.44 7.75
N TRP A 207 3.78 6.44 7.43
CA TRP A 207 4.80 5.59 8.05
C TRP A 207 6.20 6.19 7.87
N SER A 208 7.15 5.82 8.74
CA SER A 208 8.56 6.19 8.63
C SER A 208 9.47 5.07 9.10
N SER A 209 10.65 4.93 8.47
CA SER A 209 11.77 4.16 9.03
C SER A 209 12.45 4.96 10.15
N HIS A 210 13.05 4.27 11.06
CA HIS A 210 13.96 4.82 12.08
C HIS A 210 15.18 3.92 12.17
#